data_455b26020548b5f6a6875b015c976deb
#
_entry.id   455b26020548b5f6a6875b015c976deb
#
_cell.length_a   1.000
_cell.length_b   1.000
_cell.length_c   1.000
_cell.angle_alpha   90.00
_cell.angle_beta   90.00
_cell.angle_gamma   90.00
#
_symmetry.space_group_name_H-M   'P 1'
#
loop_
_entity.id
_entity.type
_entity.pdbx_description
1 polymer ?
#
loop_
_entity_poly.entity_id
_entity_poly.type
_entity_poly.pdbx_seq_one_letter_code
_entity_poly.pdbx_strand_id
1 'polypeptide(L)'
;MCQPCQGWPRVIAEKEQTTRGDQEEGELAVPTTMTAPRGGIAAALGVVWIVWGSTYIAMRVAVRTLPPLMMTGARFAIAGLLIYAWCWWQRRRHPEAGWRRGSAREWRASAILGLLLPAAGTGGATWAEQKLPAGTVALLLASIPVWLIATNRIAGLEHITRRATIGLLLGLCGVAVLVNPFSGAAPDPTASAVALGGAACWGGGSAYAKRAPHPDQPLLGSSMQLICAGAALCIAGAASGDLSRIHVGALTSESALAVSYLIIFGSLIAYSSYEWLVRHASSRLAGTYAFVNPIVALLLGWWLLGEHVGIRTLLAATVTVTGVALMVIPARTRSATTSAPHQHATPLGASARNR
;
A
#
# COMPACT_ATOMS: atom_id res chain seq x y z
N MET A 1 -41.63 45.47 -41.08
CA MET A 1 -42.36 46.17 -40.01
C MET A 1 -42.73 45.13 -38.98
N CYS A 2 -41.93 44.94 -37.93
CA CYS A 2 -42.26 44.13 -36.76
C CYS A 2 -41.82 44.89 -35.54
N GLN A 3 -42.78 45.15 -34.65
CA GLN A 3 -42.58 45.86 -33.38
C GLN A 3 -41.81 45.02 -32.38
N PRO A 4 -41.03 45.61 -31.46
CA PRO A 4 -40.30 44.92 -30.45
C PRO A 4 -41.14 44.65 -29.23
N CYS A 5 -41.03 43.44 -28.69
CA CYS A 5 -41.61 43.04 -27.40
C CYS A 5 -40.86 43.73 -26.24
N GLN A 6 -41.57 44.68 -25.59
CA GLN A 6 -41.24 45.19 -24.24
C GLN A 6 -41.82 44.25 -23.20
N GLY A 7 -41.03 43.80 -22.26
CA GLY A 7 -41.55 43.09 -21.11
C GLY A 7 -40.55 42.20 -20.36
N TRP A 8 -39.45 42.75 -19.90
CA TRP A 8 -38.70 42.21 -18.76
C TRP A 8 -37.81 43.31 -18.20
N PRO A 9 -38.12 43.88 -17.07
CA PRO A 9 -37.34 43.65 -15.86
C PRO A 9 -38.10 44.01 -14.58
N ARG A 10 -38.54 43.09 -13.76
CA ARG A 10 -38.93 43.34 -12.37
C ARG A 10 -38.81 42.13 -11.43
N VAL A 11 -38.34 41.00 -11.88
CA VAL A 11 -38.24 39.78 -11.05
C VAL A 11 -36.87 39.49 -10.50
N ILE A 12 -35.84 40.24 -10.97
CA ILE A 12 -34.44 39.98 -10.57
C ILE A 12 -34.02 40.78 -9.31
N ALA A 13 -34.69 41.89 -8.99
CA ALA A 13 -34.28 42.76 -7.89
C ALA A 13 -34.76 42.28 -6.51
N GLU A 14 -35.75 41.38 -6.45
CA GLU A 14 -36.31 40.90 -5.17
C GLU A 14 -35.68 39.60 -4.68
N LYS A 15 -34.88 38.91 -5.54
CA LYS A 15 -34.16 37.70 -5.20
C LYS A 15 -32.75 37.93 -4.68
N GLU A 16 -32.19 39.12 -4.84
CA GLU A 16 -30.84 39.45 -4.35
C GLU A 16 -30.79 39.96 -2.92
N GLN A 17 -31.94 40.36 -2.34
CA GLN A 17 -31.98 40.82 -0.95
C GLN A 17 -32.30 39.72 0.07
N THR A 18 -32.85 38.58 -0.36
CA THR A 18 -33.16 37.47 0.53
C THR A 18 -31.99 36.46 0.68
N THR A 19 -30.95 36.55 -0.18
CA THR A 19 -29.80 35.66 -0.12
C THR A 19 -28.59 36.23 0.62
N ARG A 20 -28.71 37.45 1.18
CA ARG A 20 -27.60 38.08 1.93
C ARG A 20 -27.74 37.96 3.45
N GLY A 21 -28.88 37.46 3.94
CA GLY A 21 -29.14 37.25 5.37
C GLY A 21 -28.79 35.86 5.90
N ASP A 22 -28.72 34.84 5.04
CA ASP A 22 -28.59 33.45 5.44
C ASP A 22 -27.19 32.84 5.17
N GLN A 23 -26.17 33.67 4.91
CA GLN A 23 -24.80 33.19 4.66
C GLN A 23 -23.85 33.25 5.86
N GLU A 24 -24.32 33.63 7.03
CA GLU A 24 -23.44 33.78 8.21
C GLU A 24 -23.53 32.63 9.24
N GLU A 25 -24.36 31.62 9.07
CA GLU A 25 -24.38 30.47 10.02
C GLU A 25 -24.34 29.09 9.36
N GLY A 26 -23.62 28.96 8.28
CA GLY A 26 -23.28 27.67 7.68
C GLY A 26 -21.78 27.42 7.74
N GLU A 27 -21.14 27.56 8.89
CA GLU A 27 -19.81 26.98 9.12
C GLU A 27 -19.97 25.47 8.93
N LEU A 28 -19.65 25.02 7.70
CA LEU A 28 -19.53 23.62 7.36
C LEU A 28 -18.61 22.99 8.41
N ALA A 29 -19.22 22.37 9.42
CA ALA A 29 -18.50 21.50 10.33
C ALA A 29 -17.72 20.49 9.48
N VAL A 30 -16.46 20.79 9.24
CA VAL A 30 -15.49 19.83 8.73
C VAL A 30 -15.64 18.62 9.65
N PRO A 31 -16.03 17.43 9.11
CA PRO A 31 -16.20 16.28 9.97
C PRO A 31 -14.91 16.13 10.76
N THR A 32 -15.02 16.23 12.07
CA THR A 32 -13.93 16.00 13.01
C THR A 32 -13.37 14.64 12.64
N THR A 33 -12.25 14.63 11.93
CA THR A 33 -11.47 13.42 11.67
C THR A 33 -11.18 12.86 13.05
N MET A 34 -11.87 11.77 13.40
CA MET A 34 -11.60 11.02 14.62
C MET A 34 -10.12 10.64 14.54
N THR A 35 -9.28 11.40 15.22
CA THR A 35 -7.85 11.11 15.29
C THR A 35 -7.71 9.78 15.99
N ALA A 36 -7.37 8.74 15.23
CA ALA A 36 -7.13 7.43 15.79
C ALA A 36 -6.10 7.55 16.93
N PRO A 37 -6.28 6.85 18.04
CA PRO A 37 -5.38 6.95 19.16
C PRO A 37 -3.95 6.58 18.71
N ARG A 38 -2.98 7.41 19.06
CA ARG A 38 -1.56 7.21 18.69
C ARG A 38 -1.07 5.80 19.02
N GLY A 39 -1.55 5.22 20.13
CA GLY A 39 -1.27 3.84 20.50
C GLY A 39 -1.79 2.80 19.51
N GLY A 40 -2.98 3.01 18.93
CA GLY A 40 -3.54 2.13 17.91
C GLY A 40 -2.71 2.16 16.61
N ILE A 41 -2.25 3.36 16.18
CA ILE A 41 -1.37 3.50 15.01
C ILE A 41 -0.04 2.77 15.25
N ALA A 42 0.57 2.96 16.42
CA ALA A 42 1.84 2.31 16.77
C ALA A 42 1.70 0.78 16.83
N ALA A 43 0.61 0.28 17.41
CA ALA A 43 0.34 -1.16 17.46
C ALA A 43 0.15 -1.76 16.06
N ALA A 44 -0.66 -1.13 15.21
CA ALA A 44 -0.89 -1.59 13.85
C ALA A 44 0.40 -1.55 13.00
N LEU A 45 1.23 -0.51 13.16
CA LEU A 45 2.56 -0.44 12.53
C LEU A 45 3.47 -1.57 13.00
N GLY A 46 3.55 -1.81 14.31
CA GLY A 46 4.34 -2.90 14.88
C GLY A 46 3.91 -4.25 14.31
N VAL A 47 2.60 -4.50 14.23
CA VAL A 47 2.04 -5.71 13.62
C VAL A 47 2.49 -5.83 12.16
N VAL A 48 2.34 -4.78 11.34
CA VAL A 48 2.71 -4.82 9.92
C VAL A 48 4.22 -5.03 9.75
N TRP A 49 5.06 -4.35 10.53
CA TRP A 49 6.51 -4.47 10.43
C TRP A 49 7.02 -5.86 10.80
N ILE A 50 6.58 -6.38 11.97
CA ILE A 50 7.06 -7.65 12.48
C ILE A 50 6.45 -8.80 11.67
N VAL A 51 5.13 -8.79 11.52
CA VAL A 51 4.44 -9.90 10.87
C VAL A 51 4.80 -9.99 9.39
N TRP A 52 4.70 -8.90 8.62
CA TRP A 52 5.06 -8.97 7.20
C TRP A 52 6.55 -9.21 6.99
N GLY A 53 7.43 -8.65 7.85
CA GLY A 53 8.85 -8.96 7.79
C GLY A 53 9.15 -10.44 8.04
N SER A 54 8.44 -11.09 8.95
CA SER A 54 8.60 -12.52 9.24
C SER A 54 7.88 -13.44 8.24
N THR A 55 6.91 -12.94 7.46
CA THR A 55 6.25 -13.77 6.42
C THR A 55 7.22 -14.31 5.39
N TYR A 56 8.32 -13.62 5.08
CA TYR A 56 9.36 -14.12 4.18
C TYR A 56 9.97 -15.43 4.71
N ILE A 57 10.23 -15.51 6.01
CA ILE A 57 10.73 -16.75 6.63
C ILE A 57 9.70 -17.88 6.54
N ALA A 58 8.45 -17.57 6.86
CA ALA A 58 7.37 -18.55 6.79
C ALA A 58 7.13 -19.03 5.34
N MET A 59 7.19 -18.14 4.35
CA MET A 59 7.11 -18.50 2.92
C MET A 59 8.29 -19.41 2.54
N ARG A 60 9.52 -19.06 2.94
CA ARG A 60 10.71 -19.87 2.69
C ARG A 60 10.63 -21.28 3.28
N VAL A 61 10.06 -21.42 4.47
CA VAL A 61 9.83 -22.74 5.09
C VAL A 61 8.75 -23.51 4.34
N ALA A 62 7.63 -22.86 4.03
CA ALA A 62 6.49 -23.50 3.36
C ALA A 62 6.85 -24.03 1.96
N VAL A 63 7.64 -23.28 1.18
CA VAL A 63 8.00 -23.70 -0.20
C VAL A 63 9.01 -24.86 -0.25
N ARG A 64 9.55 -25.31 0.88
CA ARG A 64 10.40 -26.51 0.92
C ARG A 64 9.63 -27.78 0.59
N THR A 65 8.34 -27.82 0.91
CA THR A 65 7.50 -29.00 0.75
C THR A 65 6.24 -28.75 -0.07
N LEU A 66 5.87 -27.48 -0.26
CA LEU A 66 4.65 -27.08 -0.96
C LEU A 66 4.97 -26.28 -2.22
N PRO A 67 4.25 -26.53 -3.34
CA PRO A 67 4.38 -25.73 -4.54
C PRO A 67 3.96 -24.28 -4.25
N PRO A 68 4.76 -23.28 -4.64
CA PRO A 68 4.61 -21.89 -4.19
C PRO A 68 3.30 -21.26 -4.64
N LEU A 69 2.90 -21.47 -5.90
CA LEU A 69 1.69 -20.83 -6.44
C LEU A 69 0.42 -21.42 -5.80
N MET A 70 0.35 -22.75 -5.69
CA MET A 70 -0.79 -23.40 -5.03
C MET A 70 -0.88 -23.05 -3.55
N MET A 71 0.24 -23.06 -2.83
CA MET A 71 0.29 -22.71 -1.41
C MET A 71 -0.16 -21.26 -1.18
N THR A 72 0.39 -20.32 -1.96
CA THR A 72 0.03 -18.90 -1.82
C THR A 72 -1.40 -18.64 -2.28
N GLY A 73 -1.86 -19.35 -3.32
CA GLY A 73 -3.24 -19.29 -3.81
C GLY A 73 -4.23 -19.76 -2.77
N ALA A 74 -4.00 -20.94 -2.20
CA ALA A 74 -4.84 -21.50 -1.14
C ALA A 74 -4.88 -20.60 0.10
N ARG A 75 -3.72 -20.10 0.54
CA ARG A 75 -3.60 -19.15 1.65
C ARG A 75 -4.49 -17.92 1.45
N PHE A 76 -4.42 -17.28 0.27
CA PHE A 76 -5.20 -16.08 -0.02
C PHE A 76 -6.68 -16.38 -0.21
N ALA A 77 -7.02 -17.49 -0.87
CA ALA A 77 -8.41 -17.92 -1.01
C ALA A 77 -9.06 -18.15 0.37
N ILE A 78 -8.41 -18.90 1.25
CA ILE A 78 -8.90 -19.17 2.61
C ILE A 78 -9.07 -17.87 3.39
N ALA A 79 -8.04 -17.00 3.43
CA ALA A 79 -8.11 -15.75 4.15
C ALA A 79 -9.20 -14.82 3.57
N GLY A 80 -9.26 -14.69 2.26
CA GLY A 80 -10.27 -13.88 1.59
C GLY A 80 -11.70 -14.36 1.85
N LEU A 81 -11.93 -15.68 1.79
CA LEU A 81 -13.25 -16.27 2.09
C LEU A 81 -13.64 -16.08 3.54
N LEU A 82 -12.71 -16.22 4.50
CA LEU A 82 -12.98 -15.99 5.92
C LEU A 82 -13.38 -14.53 6.19
N ILE A 83 -12.63 -13.56 5.63
CA ILE A 83 -12.96 -12.14 5.77
C ILE A 83 -14.32 -11.85 5.09
N TYR A 84 -14.55 -12.40 3.89
CA TYR A 84 -15.81 -12.20 3.17
C TYR A 84 -17.01 -12.79 3.94
N ALA A 85 -16.86 -13.98 4.50
CA ALA A 85 -17.87 -14.60 5.36
C ALA A 85 -18.15 -13.78 6.62
N TRP A 86 -17.10 -13.22 7.25
CA TRP A 86 -17.23 -12.27 8.35
C TRP A 86 -18.02 -11.02 7.95
N CYS A 87 -17.68 -10.38 6.82
CA CYS A 87 -18.41 -9.21 6.31
C CYS A 87 -19.88 -9.54 6.03
N TRP A 88 -20.14 -10.71 5.45
CA TRP A 88 -21.50 -11.18 5.19
C TRP A 88 -22.29 -11.45 6.48
N TRP A 89 -21.67 -12.03 7.51
CA TRP A 89 -22.27 -12.26 8.81
C TRP A 89 -22.57 -10.93 9.52
N GLN A 90 -21.66 -9.96 9.50
CA GLN A 90 -21.87 -8.62 10.03
C GLN A 90 -23.06 -7.92 9.34
N ARG A 91 -23.18 -8.05 8.03
CA ARG A 91 -24.31 -7.53 7.28
C ARG A 91 -25.66 -8.10 7.75
N ARG A 92 -25.67 -9.39 8.09
CA ARG A 92 -26.91 -10.04 8.59
C ARG A 92 -27.26 -9.63 10.02
N ARG A 93 -26.23 -9.41 10.84
CA ARG A 93 -26.39 -9.04 12.25
C ARG A 93 -26.71 -7.55 12.44
N HIS A 94 -26.17 -6.70 11.59
CA HIS A 94 -26.23 -5.25 11.69
C HIS A 94 -26.67 -4.63 10.35
N PRO A 95 -27.92 -4.84 9.90
CA PRO A 95 -28.42 -4.31 8.62
C PRO A 95 -28.35 -2.78 8.57
N GLU A 96 -28.48 -2.11 9.73
CA GLU A 96 -28.40 -0.65 9.91
C GLU A 96 -26.98 -0.09 9.67
N ALA A 97 -25.93 -0.90 9.76
CA ALA A 97 -24.55 -0.47 9.57
C ALA A 97 -24.14 -0.26 8.09
N GLY A 98 -25.10 -0.32 7.16
CA GLY A 98 -24.88 -0.04 5.74
C GLY A 98 -23.99 -1.04 5.01
N TRP A 99 -23.79 -2.24 5.57
CA TRP A 99 -23.02 -3.30 4.90
C TRP A 99 -23.70 -3.72 3.60
N ARG A 100 -22.98 -3.59 2.46
CA ARG A 100 -23.49 -3.96 1.14
C ARG A 100 -22.63 -5.03 0.45
N ARG A 101 -23.17 -5.68 -0.56
CA ARG A 101 -22.39 -6.54 -1.45
C ARG A 101 -21.55 -5.66 -2.39
N GLY A 102 -20.36 -6.09 -2.74
CA GLY A 102 -19.55 -5.40 -3.74
C GLY A 102 -20.27 -5.34 -5.10
N SER A 103 -20.26 -4.19 -5.74
CA SER A 103 -20.76 -4.02 -7.12
C SER A 103 -19.84 -4.71 -8.13
N ALA A 104 -20.32 -4.95 -9.34
CA ALA A 104 -19.52 -5.53 -10.43
C ALA A 104 -18.28 -4.68 -10.76
N ARG A 105 -18.38 -3.34 -10.63
CA ARG A 105 -17.24 -2.43 -10.83
C ARG A 105 -16.16 -2.61 -9.74
N GLU A 106 -16.58 -2.75 -8.50
CA GLU A 106 -15.67 -2.99 -7.36
C GLU A 106 -15.03 -4.38 -7.44
N TRP A 107 -15.77 -5.41 -7.87
CA TRP A 107 -15.21 -6.74 -8.13
C TRP A 107 -14.15 -6.71 -9.24
N ARG A 108 -14.40 -6.01 -10.34
CA ARG A 108 -13.40 -5.85 -11.42
C ARG A 108 -12.15 -5.12 -10.94
N ALA A 109 -12.31 -4.03 -10.20
CA ALA A 109 -11.18 -3.30 -9.61
C ALA A 109 -10.41 -4.17 -8.61
N SER A 110 -11.12 -4.89 -7.74
CA SER A 110 -10.51 -5.83 -6.80
C SER A 110 -9.80 -7.00 -7.48
N ALA A 111 -10.30 -7.48 -8.62
CA ALA A 111 -9.61 -8.49 -9.40
C ALA A 111 -8.29 -7.96 -9.97
N ILE A 112 -8.27 -6.76 -10.54
CA ILE A 112 -7.04 -6.13 -11.04
C ILE A 112 -6.05 -5.91 -9.89
N LEU A 113 -6.50 -5.36 -8.77
CA LEU A 113 -5.66 -5.15 -7.58
C LEU A 113 -5.17 -6.49 -7.00
N GLY A 114 -6.04 -7.49 -6.93
CA GLY A 114 -5.69 -8.84 -6.48
C GLY A 114 -4.63 -9.50 -7.37
N LEU A 115 -4.70 -9.30 -8.69
CA LEU A 115 -3.68 -9.79 -9.61
C LEU A 115 -2.35 -9.05 -9.46
N LEU A 116 -2.38 -7.73 -9.31
CA LEU A 116 -1.16 -6.91 -9.27
C LEU A 116 -0.46 -6.97 -7.90
N LEU A 117 -1.19 -6.84 -6.79
CA LEU A 117 -0.59 -6.76 -5.47
C LEU A 117 -0.33 -8.16 -4.87
N PRO A 118 -1.35 -8.90 -4.37
CA PRO A 118 -1.06 -10.17 -3.73
C PRO A 118 -0.64 -11.28 -4.72
N ALA A 119 -1.23 -11.39 -5.92
CA ALA A 119 -0.87 -12.49 -6.82
C ALA A 119 0.51 -12.30 -7.44
N ALA A 120 0.76 -11.21 -8.17
CA ALA A 120 2.05 -10.97 -8.78
C ALA A 120 3.12 -10.59 -7.73
N GLY A 121 2.80 -9.70 -6.79
CA GLY A 121 3.74 -9.23 -5.78
C GLY A 121 4.13 -10.34 -4.81
N THR A 122 3.19 -10.82 -3.99
CA THR A 122 3.49 -11.86 -2.99
C THR A 122 3.68 -13.24 -3.63
N GLY A 123 2.87 -13.58 -4.64
CA GLY A 123 3.03 -14.86 -5.36
C GLY A 123 4.39 -14.96 -6.05
N GLY A 124 4.84 -13.87 -6.70
CA GLY A 124 6.16 -13.77 -7.30
C GLY A 124 7.29 -13.86 -6.25
N ALA A 125 7.13 -13.18 -5.11
CA ALA A 125 8.06 -13.30 -3.99
C ALA A 125 8.17 -14.76 -3.49
N THR A 126 7.04 -15.39 -3.22
CA THR A 126 7.00 -16.79 -2.75
C THR A 126 7.63 -17.76 -3.76
N TRP A 127 7.38 -17.52 -5.06
CA TRP A 127 8.01 -18.32 -6.11
C TRP A 127 9.53 -18.13 -6.13
N ALA A 128 10.00 -16.89 -5.98
CA ALA A 128 11.44 -16.58 -5.96
C ALA A 128 12.15 -17.20 -4.74
N GLU A 129 11.48 -17.37 -3.62
CA GLU A 129 12.03 -17.97 -2.40
C GLU A 129 12.36 -19.46 -2.54
N GLN A 130 11.97 -20.13 -3.62
CA GLN A 130 12.48 -21.47 -3.91
C GLN A 130 14.00 -21.45 -4.17
N LYS A 131 14.51 -20.35 -4.73
CA LYS A 131 15.90 -20.22 -5.18
C LYS A 131 16.69 -19.15 -4.45
N LEU A 132 16.01 -18.18 -3.84
CA LEU A 132 16.63 -17.04 -3.15
C LEU A 132 16.40 -17.11 -1.65
N PRO A 133 17.39 -16.65 -0.83
CA PRO A 133 17.18 -16.42 0.59
C PRO A 133 16.05 -15.43 0.85
N ALA A 134 15.33 -15.62 1.97
CA ALA A 134 14.21 -14.77 2.38
C ALA A 134 14.60 -13.29 2.48
N GLY A 135 15.76 -12.99 3.08
CA GLY A 135 16.27 -11.63 3.18
C GLY A 135 16.56 -11.00 1.82
N THR A 136 17.04 -11.79 0.84
CA THR A 136 17.28 -11.31 -0.53
C THR A 136 15.98 -10.93 -1.23
N VAL A 137 14.96 -11.77 -1.12
CA VAL A 137 13.63 -11.48 -1.70
C VAL A 137 13.02 -10.24 -1.06
N ALA A 138 13.10 -10.11 0.26
CA ALA A 138 12.62 -8.95 0.99
C ALA A 138 13.31 -7.65 0.51
N LEU A 139 14.62 -7.68 0.26
CA LEU A 139 15.38 -6.54 -0.28
C LEU A 139 14.98 -6.19 -1.72
N LEU A 140 14.72 -7.18 -2.58
CA LEU A 140 14.21 -6.93 -3.93
C LEU A 140 12.83 -6.28 -3.89
N LEU A 141 11.94 -6.72 -3.00
CA LEU A 141 10.63 -6.12 -2.81
C LEU A 141 10.69 -4.74 -2.13
N ALA A 142 11.77 -4.41 -1.42
CA ALA A 142 11.97 -3.03 -0.93
C ALA A 142 12.06 -1.99 -2.07
N SER A 143 12.21 -2.43 -3.32
CA SER A 143 12.11 -1.55 -4.49
C SER A 143 10.66 -1.10 -4.83
N ILE A 144 9.63 -1.63 -4.20
CA ILE A 144 8.21 -1.26 -4.45
C ILE A 144 7.97 0.26 -4.50
N PRO A 145 8.48 1.09 -3.55
CA PRO A 145 8.30 2.54 -3.61
C PRO A 145 8.90 3.18 -4.86
N VAL A 146 9.97 2.60 -5.41
CA VAL A 146 10.59 3.04 -6.67
C VAL A 146 9.59 2.92 -7.81
N TRP A 147 8.96 1.75 -7.94
CA TRP A 147 7.96 1.46 -8.96
C TRP A 147 6.70 2.29 -8.78
N LEU A 148 6.25 2.50 -7.53
CA LEU A 148 5.11 3.35 -7.20
C LEU A 148 5.34 4.79 -7.67
N ILE A 149 6.50 5.37 -7.37
CA ILE A 149 6.87 6.73 -7.79
C ILE A 149 6.97 6.82 -9.32
N ALA A 150 7.63 5.85 -9.95
CA ALA A 150 7.76 5.80 -11.41
C ALA A 150 6.38 5.75 -12.08
N THR A 151 5.49 4.88 -11.61
CA THR A 151 4.13 4.74 -12.15
C THR A 151 3.29 6.00 -11.92
N ASN A 152 3.35 6.60 -10.72
CA ASN A 152 2.66 7.86 -10.44
C ASN A 152 3.15 9.00 -11.34
N ARG A 153 4.46 9.04 -11.65
CA ARG A 153 5.04 10.05 -12.55
C ARG A 153 4.58 9.86 -13.98
N ILE A 154 4.60 8.62 -14.48
CA ILE A 154 4.12 8.27 -15.82
C ILE A 154 2.62 8.59 -15.95
N ALA A 155 1.84 8.32 -14.91
CA ALA A 155 0.41 8.62 -14.86
C ALA A 155 0.08 10.11 -14.64
N GLY A 156 1.08 11.00 -14.51
CA GLY A 156 0.89 12.43 -14.28
C GLY A 156 0.30 12.77 -12.90
N LEU A 157 0.40 11.85 -11.93
CA LEU A 157 -0.22 11.98 -10.61
C LEU A 157 0.61 12.75 -9.60
N GLU A 158 1.92 12.73 -9.75
CA GLU A 158 2.86 13.37 -8.80
C GLU A 158 4.08 13.94 -9.52
N HIS A 159 4.57 15.10 -9.02
CA HIS A 159 5.87 15.64 -9.41
C HIS A 159 6.96 15.02 -8.54
N ILE A 160 8.01 14.50 -9.18
CA ILE A 160 9.14 13.90 -8.46
C ILE A 160 10.01 15.02 -7.90
N THR A 161 10.20 15.04 -6.58
CA THR A 161 11.13 15.96 -5.93
C THR A 161 12.58 15.48 -6.11
N ARG A 162 13.57 16.39 -6.08
CA ARG A 162 14.99 16.02 -6.13
C ARG A 162 15.34 14.94 -5.09
N ARG A 163 14.77 15.00 -3.91
CA ARG A 163 14.99 14.03 -2.84
C ARG A 163 14.44 12.64 -3.21
N ALA A 164 13.25 12.59 -3.79
CA ALA A 164 12.66 11.35 -4.28
C ALA A 164 13.50 10.75 -5.43
N THR A 165 14.05 11.59 -6.32
CA THR A 165 14.96 11.12 -7.39
C THR A 165 16.25 10.51 -6.82
N ILE A 166 16.87 11.16 -5.83
CA ILE A 166 18.07 10.61 -5.17
C ILE A 166 17.74 9.28 -4.49
N GLY A 167 16.62 9.22 -3.75
CA GLY A 167 16.17 7.99 -3.11
C GLY A 167 15.90 6.87 -4.12
N LEU A 168 15.29 7.20 -5.25
CA LEU A 168 15.06 6.28 -6.38
C LEU A 168 16.37 5.69 -6.90
N LEU A 169 17.35 6.54 -7.20
CA LEU A 169 18.66 6.12 -7.70
C LEU A 169 19.40 5.26 -6.67
N LEU A 170 19.39 5.63 -5.40
CA LEU A 170 19.99 4.82 -4.34
C LEU A 170 19.30 3.47 -4.20
N GLY A 171 17.97 3.41 -4.22
CA GLY A 171 17.22 2.16 -4.18
C GLY A 171 17.59 1.23 -5.33
N LEU A 172 17.65 1.76 -6.56
CA LEU A 172 18.09 1.01 -7.75
C LEU A 172 19.55 0.57 -7.64
N CYS A 173 20.46 1.42 -7.15
CA CYS A 173 21.85 1.07 -6.89
C CYS A 173 21.97 -0.07 -5.88
N GLY A 174 21.22 -0.03 -4.78
CA GLY A 174 21.19 -1.09 -3.78
C GLY A 174 20.72 -2.43 -4.37
N VAL A 175 19.65 -2.42 -5.17
CA VAL A 175 19.20 -3.61 -5.91
C VAL A 175 20.27 -4.09 -6.90
N ALA A 176 20.92 -3.20 -7.64
CA ALA A 176 21.98 -3.55 -8.57
C ALA A 176 23.20 -4.19 -7.85
N VAL A 177 23.59 -3.65 -6.69
CA VAL A 177 24.64 -4.24 -5.84
C VAL A 177 24.26 -5.64 -5.37
N LEU A 178 23.00 -5.84 -4.98
CA LEU A 178 22.49 -7.14 -4.53
C LEU A 178 22.50 -8.18 -5.67
N VAL A 179 21.91 -7.82 -6.80
CA VAL A 179 21.74 -8.73 -7.95
C VAL A 179 23.10 -8.97 -8.64
N ASN A 180 23.92 -7.95 -8.79
CA ASN A 180 25.24 -7.97 -9.45
C ASN A 180 25.47 -9.15 -10.42
N PRO A 181 24.96 -9.10 -11.63
CA PRO A 181 24.97 -10.23 -12.56
C PRO A 181 26.38 -10.63 -13.01
N PHE A 182 27.41 -9.80 -12.72
CA PHE A 182 28.82 -10.01 -13.14
C PHE A 182 29.66 -10.74 -12.10
N SER A 183 29.13 -11.08 -10.91
CA SER A 183 29.83 -11.86 -9.91
C SER A 183 29.40 -13.32 -9.97
N GLY A 184 30.36 -14.24 -9.88
CA GLY A 184 30.07 -15.70 -9.84
C GLY A 184 29.15 -16.16 -8.68
N ALA A 185 28.92 -15.29 -7.71
CA ALA A 185 27.97 -15.49 -6.59
C ALA A 185 26.69 -14.65 -6.76
N ALA A 186 26.28 -14.35 -8.00
CA ALA A 186 25.03 -13.63 -8.26
C ALA A 186 23.82 -14.49 -7.85
N PRO A 187 22.76 -13.88 -7.28
CA PRO A 187 21.50 -14.56 -7.06
C PRO A 187 20.91 -15.07 -8.37
N ASP A 188 20.09 -16.13 -8.33
CA ASP A 188 19.41 -16.65 -9.52
C ASP A 188 18.73 -15.53 -10.31
N PRO A 189 19.11 -15.30 -11.60
CA PRO A 189 18.63 -14.16 -12.37
C PRO A 189 17.11 -14.23 -12.61
N THR A 190 16.58 -15.43 -12.84
CA THR A 190 15.15 -15.64 -13.10
C THR A 190 14.34 -15.33 -11.84
N ALA A 191 14.76 -15.85 -10.70
CA ALA A 191 14.08 -15.58 -9.43
C ALA A 191 14.16 -14.11 -9.04
N SER A 192 15.30 -13.46 -9.28
CA SER A 192 15.47 -12.02 -9.07
C SER A 192 14.55 -11.20 -9.98
N ALA A 193 14.44 -11.58 -11.27
CA ALA A 193 13.56 -10.91 -12.22
C ALA A 193 12.07 -11.07 -11.84
N VAL A 194 11.65 -12.26 -11.38
CA VAL A 194 10.29 -12.52 -10.91
C VAL A 194 9.98 -11.67 -9.67
N ALA A 195 10.87 -11.60 -8.69
CA ALA A 195 10.70 -10.79 -7.50
C ALA A 195 10.60 -9.28 -7.83
N LEU A 196 11.47 -8.77 -8.71
CA LEU A 196 11.43 -7.37 -9.18
C LEU A 196 10.18 -7.08 -10.01
N GLY A 197 9.76 -8.00 -10.87
CA GLY A 197 8.50 -7.91 -11.61
C GLY A 197 7.29 -7.85 -10.66
N GLY A 198 7.30 -8.67 -9.62
CA GLY A 198 6.32 -8.62 -8.53
C GLY A 198 6.31 -7.27 -7.81
N ALA A 199 7.49 -6.72 -7.51
CA ALA A 199 7.61 -5.38 -6.91
C ALA A 199 7.06 -4.29 -7.84
N ALA A 200 7.33 -4.37 -9.14
CA ALA A 200 6.78 -3.45 -10.14
C ALA A 200 5.26 -3.54 -10.24
N CYS A 201 4.71 -4.75 -10.26
CA CYS A 201 3.26 -4.97 -10.24
C CYS A 201 2.62 -4.40 -8.97
N TRP A 202 3.25 -4.60 -7.81
CA TRP A 202 2.76 -4.04 -6.54
C TRP A 202 2.78 -2.51 -6.57
N GLY A 203 3.88 -1.88 -7.03
CA GLY A 203 3.98 -0.43 -7.15
C GLY A 203 2.95 0.15 -8.12
N GLY A 204 2.80 -0.46 -9.29
CA GLY A 204 1.81 -0.07 -10.31
C GLY A 204 0.37 -0.27 -9.83
N GLY A 205 0.10 -1.40 -9.18
CA GLY A 205 -1.21 -1.69 -8.56
C GLY A 205 -1.55 -0.69 -7.47
N SER A 206 -0.58 -0.29 -6.64
CA SER A 206 -0.78 0.74 -5.61
C SER A 206 -1.09 2.11 -6.21
N ALA A 207 -0.50 2.45 -7.37
CA ALA A 207 -0.87 3.66 -8.12
C ALA A 207 -2.29 3.57 -8.69
N TYR A 208 -2.68 2.41 -9.25
CA TYR A 208 -4.03 2.15 -9.75
C TYR A 208 -5.08 2.22 -8.63
N ALA A 209 -4.77 1.71 -7.44
CA ALA A 209 -5.65 1.71 -6.27
C ALA A 209 -6.16 3.12 -5.92
N LYS A 210 -5.37 4.16 -6.16
CA LYS A 210 -5.78 5.55 -5.90
C LYS A 210 -6.98 6.02 -6.74
N ARG A 211 -7.27 5.36 -7.87
CA ARG A 211 -8.34 5.71 -8.82
C ARG A 211 -9.40 4.62 -8.96
N ALA A 212 -9.13 3.44 -8.45
CA ALA A 212 -10.02 2.30 -8.55
C ALA A 212 -11.27 2.50 -7.70
N PRO A 213 -12.43 2.05 -8.15
CA PRO A 213 -13.61 1.99 -7.31
C PRO A 213 -13.40 0.97 -6.18
N HIS A 214 -13.61 1.41 -4.94
CA HIS A 214 -13.48 0.59 -3.73
C HIS A 214 -14.81 0.47 -3.00
N PRO A 215 -15.06 -0.67 -2.34
CA PRO A 215 -16.16 -0.76 -1.38
C PRO A 215 -15.93 0.21 -0.21
N ASP A 216 -17.03 0.73 0.36
CA ASP A 216 -16.96 1.62 1.53
C ASP A 216 -16.32 0.92 2.73
N GLN A 217 -16.54 -0.40 2.86
CA GLN A 217 -15.89 -1.21 3.88
C GLN A 217 -14.54 -1.75 3.37
N PRO A 218 -13.40 -1.40 4.01
CA PRO A 218 -12.07 -1.83 3.59
C PRO A 218 -11.90 -3.33 3.58
N LEU A 219 -12.38 -4.00 4.66
CA LEU A 219 -12.28 -5.45 4.79
C LEU A 219 -12.98 -6.17 3.63
N LEU A 220 -14.10 -5.62 3.12
CA LEU A 220 -14.76 -6.19 1.95
C LEU A 220 -13.87 -6.06 0.71
N GLY A 221 -13.25 -4.90 0.49
CA GLY A 221 -12.30 -4.70 -0.62
C GLY A 221 -11.12 -5.66 -0.54
N SER A 222 -10.50 -5.77 0.64
CA SER A 222 -9.39 -6.71 0.88
C SER A 222 -9.79 -8.15 0.64
N SER A 223 -10.97 -8.57 1.11
CA SER A 223 -11.45 -9.93 0.91
C SER A 223 -11.65 -10.26 -0.58
N MET A 224 -12.23 -9.33 -1.34
CA MET A 224 -12.42 -9.48 -2.79
C MET A 224 -11.09 -9.59 -3.53
N GLN A 225 -10.10 -8.77 -3.17
CA GLN A 225 -8.74 -8.84 -3.72
C GLN A 225 -8.09 -10.19 -3.43
N LEU A 226 -8.14 -10.65 -2.18
CA LEU A 226 -7.54 -11.92 -1.77
C LEU A 226 -8.22 -13.13 -2.42
N ILE A 227 -9.55 -13.12 -2.59
CA ILE A 227 -10.28 -14.18 -3.30
C ILE A 227 -9.83 -14.24 -4.77
N CYS A 228 -9.78 -13.09 -5.46
CA CYS A 228 -9.36 -13.03 -6.85
C CYS A 228 -7.89 -13.46 -7.02
N ALA A 229 -7.00 -13.00 -6.13
CA ALA A 229 -5.60 -13.41 -6.13
C ALA A 229 -5.43 -14.90 -5.87
N GLY A 230 -6.15 -15.43 -4.88
CA GLY A 230 -6.14 -16.84 -4.53
C GLY A 230 -6.59 -17.71 -5.69
N ALA A 231 -7.71 -17.35 -6.33
CA ALA A 231 -8.21 -18.05 -7.50
C ALA A 231 -7.19 -18.01 -8.66
N ALA A 232 -6.63 -16.85 -8.97
CA ALA A 232 -5.65 -16.69 -10.05
C ALA A 232 -4.39 -17.52 -9.81
N LEU A 233 -3.84 -17.51 -8.59
CA LEU A 233 -2.67 -18.29 -8.24
C LEU A 233 -2.93 -19.80 -8.23
N CYS A 234 -4.10 -20.24 -7.77
CA CYS A 234 -4.49 -21.64 -7.85
C CYS A 234 -4.63 -22.10 -9.30
N ILE A 235 -5.23 -21.28 -10.17
CA ILE A 235 -5.34 -21.58 -11.61
C ILE A 235 -3.94 -21.61 -12.24
N ALA A 236 -3.08 -20.64 -11.96
CA ALA A 236 -1.72 -20.61 -12.48
C ALA A 236 -0.89 -21.82 -11.98
N GLY A 237 -1.02 -22.17 -10.70
CA GLY A 237 -0.36 -23.34 -10.11
C GLY A 237 -0.86 -24.65 -10.73
N ALA A 238 -2.16 -24.78 -10.96
CA ALA A 238 -2.72 -25.95 -11.65
C ALA A 238 -2.20 -26.03 -13.10
N ALA A 239 -2.16 -24.92 -13.82
CA ALA A 239 -1.65 -24.84 -15.19
C ALA A 239 -0.14 -25.11 -15.30
N SER A 240 0.65 -24.76 -14.27
CA SER A 240 2.09 -25.04 -14.20
C SER A 240 2.43 -26.44 -13.72
N GLY A 241 1.43 -27.28 -13.43
CA GLY A 241 1.63 -28.64 -12.96
C GLY A 241 1.93 -28.76 -11.46
N ASP A 242 1.68 -27.71 -10.67
CA ASP A 242 1.89 -27.75 -9.22
C ASP A 242 1.03 -28.79 -8.53
N LEU A 243 -0.15 -29.13 -9.09
CA LEU A 243 -1.04 -30.17 -8.53
C LEU A 243 -0.35 -31.53 -8.43
N SER A 244 0.43 -31.91 -9.45
CA SER A 244 1.19 -33.19 -9.45
C SER A 244 2.35 -33.20 -8.44
N ARG A 245 2.77 -32.04 -7.95
CA ARG A 245 3.84 -31.87 -6.97
C ARG A 245 3.32 -31.86 -5.53
N ILE A 246 2.02 -31.81 -5.32
CA ILE A 246 1.42 -31.87 -3.98
C ILE A 246 1.46 -33.30 -3.49
N HIS A 247 2.38 -33.59 -2.60
CA HIS A 247 2.47 -34.89 -1.94
C HIS A 247 2.10 -34.72 -0.48
N VAL A 248 0.89 -35.13 -0.10
CA VAL A 248 0.39 -34.98 1.27
C VAL A 248 1.33 -35.62 2.29
N GLY A 249 1.97 -36.75 1.93
CA GLY A 249 2.96 -37.41 2.78
C GLY A 249 4.30 -36.65 2.93
N ALA A 250 4.58 -35.65 2.10
CA ALA A 250 5.76 -34.80 2.21
C ALA A 250 5.51 -33.55 3.05
N LEU A 251 4.25 -33.30 3.46
CA LEU A 251 3.89 -32.14 4.29
C LEU A 251 4.46 -32.30 5.69
N THR A 252 5.45 -31.48 6.03
CA THR A 252 6.01 -31.45 7.38
C THR A 252 5.15 -30.59 8.31
N SER A 253 5.23 -30.86 9.62
CA SER A 253 4.60 -30.02 10.63
C SER A 253 5.06 -28.57 10.57
N GLU A 254 6.33 -28.35 10.24
CA GLU A 254 6.91 -27.00 10.06
C GLU A 254 6.24 -26.24 8.91
N SER A 255 6.05 -26.90 7.76
CA SER A 255 5.39 -26.30 6.61
C SER A 255 3.91 -26.03 6.87
N ALA A 256 3.21 -26.95 7.55
CA ALA A 256 1.82 -26.76 7.95
C ALA A 256 1.67 -25.58 8.93
N LEU A 257 2.57 -25.47 9.91
CA LEU A 257 2.62 -24.35 10.85
C LEU A 257 2.93 -23.03 10.15
N ALA A 258 3.89 -23.04 9.20
CA ALA A 258 4.24 -21.88 8.41
C ALA A 258 3.04 -21.38 7.58
N VAL A 259 2.31 -22.26 6.90
CA VAL A 259 1.12 -21.89 6.13
C VAL A 259 0.01 -21.35 7.05
N SER A 260 -0.22 -22.01 8.19
CA SER A 260 -1.19 -21.53 9.20
C SER A 260 -0.83 -20.14 9.71
N TYR A 261 0.45 -19.91 10.00
CA TYR A 261 0.98 -18.59 10.37
C TYR A 261 0.72 -17.55 9.25
N LEU A 262 1.01 -17.91 8.01
CA LEU A 262 0.79 -17.04 6.86
C LEU A 262 -0.69 -16.68 6.66
N ILE A 263 -1.62 -17.60 6.89
CA ILE A 263 -3.06 -17.35 6.81
C ILE A 263 -3.49 -16.41 7.94
N ILE A 264 -3.21 -16.78 9.18
CA ILE A 264 -3.72 -16.08 10.37
C ILE A 264 -3.02 -14.72 10.54
N PHE A 265 -1.72 -14.73 10.66
CA PHE A 265 -0.96 -13.52 10.96
C PHE A 265 -0.68 -12.69 9.72
N GLY A 266 -0.19 -13.30 8.65
CA GLY A 266 0.19 -12.59 7.44
C GLY A 266 -1.00 -12.01 6.65
N SER A 267 -2.08 -12.80 6.51
CA SER A 267 -3.21 -12.41 5.66
C SER A 267 -4.39 -11.85 6.46
N LEU A 268 -4.81 -12.46 7.56
CA LEU A 268 -5.95 -11.94 8.33
C LEU A 268 -5.54 -10.73 9.19
N ILE A 269 -4.51 -10.87 10.02
CA ILE A 269 -4.16 -9.84 11.02
C ILE A 269 -3.37 -8.68 10.37
N ALA A 270 -2.24 -8.96 9.72
CA ALA A 270 -1.39 -7.90 9.22
C ALA A 270 -2.00 -7.16 8.03
N TYR A 271 -2.70 -7.87 7.12
CA TYR A 271 -3.38 -7.21 6.00
C TYR A 271 -4.53 -6.31 6.49
N SER A 272 -5.31 -6.76 7.46
CA SER A 272 -6.36 -5.94 8.08
C SER A 272 -5.79 -4.74 8.82
N SER A 273 -4.66 -4.92 9.51
CA SER A 273 -3.94 -3.82 10.19
C SER A 273 -3.41 -2.80 9.19
N TYR A 274 -2.88 -3.24 8.05
CA TYR A 274 -2.43 -2.37 6.97
C TYR A 274 -3.58 -1.56 6.36
N GLU A 275 -4.71 -2.20 6.04
CA GLU A 275 -5.90 -1.52 5.53
C GLU A 275 -6.44 -0.49 6.53
N TRP A 276 -6.39 -0.80 7.82
CA TRP A 276 -6.73 0.15 8.86
C TRP A 276 -5.75 1.33 8.90
N LEU A 277 -4.43 1.06 8.81
CA LEU A 277 -3.39 2.10 8.78
C LEU A 277 -3.55 3.06 7.60
N VAL A 278 -3.83 2.55 6.41
CA VAL A 278 -4.00 3.38 5.20
C VAL A 278 -5.11 4.42 5.38
N ARG A 279 -6.11 4.14 6.23
CA ARG A 279 -7.22 5.06 6.50
C ARG A 279 -6.97 6.03 7.65
N HIS A 280 -6.16 5.61 8.64
CA HIS A 280 -6.00 6.36 9.90
C HIS A 280 -4.62 6.97 10.07
N ALA A 281 -3.67 6.60 9.24
CA ALA A 281 -2.31 7.12 9.27
C ALA A 281 -1.94 7.81 7.94
N SER A 282 -0.92 8.66 7.95
CA SER A 282 -0.40 9.22 6.70
C SER A 282 0.16 8.09 5.82
N SER A 283 0.01 8.23 4.49
CA SER A 283 0.57 7.26 3.52
C SER A 283 2.08 7.05 3.70
N ARG A 284 2.79 8.08 4.18
CA ARG A 284 4.22 8.02 4.49
C ARG A 284 4.49 7.06 5.67
N LEU A 285 3.71 7.18 6.74
CA LEU A 285 3.87 6.35 7.93
C LEU A 285 3.46 4.91 7.62
N ALA A 286 2.34 4.72 6.92
CA ALA A 286 1.92 3.40 6.45
C ALA A 286 2.98 2.75 5.55
N GLY A 287 3.67 3.51 4.68
CA GLY A 287 4.71 3.01 3.78
C GLY A 287 6.04 2.64 4.44
N THR A 288 6.22 2.89 5.74
CA THR A 288 7.48 2.59 6.44
C THR A 288 7.83 1.10 6.47
N TYR A 289 6.85 0.21 6.28
CA TYR A 289 7.10 -1.23 6.20
C TYR A 289 8.10 -1.59 5.09
N ALA A 290 8.15 -0.82 4.01
CA ALA A 290 9.01 -1.11 2.86
C ALA A 290 10.51 -1.09 3.20
N PHE A 291 10.92 -0.39 4.26
CA PHE A 291 12.31 -0.40 4.73
C PHE A 291 12.53 -1.17 6.03
N VAL A 292 11.47 -1.39 6.83
CA VAL A 292 11.58 -2.19 8.06
C VAL A 292 11.53 -3.71 7.77
N ASN A 293 10.64 -4.14 6.86
CA ASN A 293 10.47 -5.55 6.53
C ASN A 293 11.77 -6.25 6.06
N PRO A 294 12.60 -5.65 5.18
CA PRO A 294 13.86 -6.27 4.79
C PRO A 294 14.82 -6.48 5.97
N ILE A 295 14.83 -5.54 6.93
CA ILE A 295 15.68 -5.67 8.13
C ILE A 295 15.20 -6.84 8.97
N VAL A 296 13.88 -6.93 9.22
CA VAL A 296 13.29 -8.04 9.96
C VAL A 296 13.54 -9.38 9.27
N ALA A 297 13.33 -9.43 7.93
CA ALA A 297 13.57 -10.64 7.15
C ALA A 297 15.03 -11.09 7.17
N LEU A 298 16.00 -10.16 7.05
CA LEU A 298 17.43 -10.47 7.12
C LEU A 298 17.83 -11.00 8.50
N LEU A 299 17.37 -10.33 9.56
CA LEU A 299 17.68 -10.76 10.94
C LEU A 299 17.11 -12.13 11.26
N LEU A 300 15.84 -12.36 10.89
CA LEU A 300 15.18 -13.65 11.12
C LEU A 300 15.74 -14.75 10.22
N GLY A 301 16.08 -14.46 8.97
CA GLY A 301 16.71 -15.40 8.05
C GLY A 301 18.06 -15.87 8.55
N TRP A 302 18.89 -14.93 9.02
CA TRP A 302 20.17 -15.25 9.66
C TRP A 302 19.97 -16.09 10.93
N TRP A 303 19.07 -15.66 11.83
CA TRP A 303 18.91 -16.29 13.15
C TRP A 303 18.19 -17.65 13.08
N LEU A 304 17.09 -17.74 12.32
CA LEU A 304 16.23 -18.95 12.32
C LEU A 304 16.60 -19.94 11.22
N LEU A 305 17.05 -19.49 10.08
CA LEU A 305 17.33 -20.35 8.93
C LEU A 305 18.84 -20.53 8.66
N GLY A 306 19.71 -19.86 9.40
CA GLY A 306 21.15 -19.89 9.19
C GLY A 306 21.57 -19.28 7.83
N GLU A 307 20.76 -18.35 7.28
CA GLU A 307 21.08 -17.71 6.00
C GLU A 307 22.36 -16.86 6.12
N HIS A 308 23.26 -16.98 5.15
CA HIS A 308 24.48 -16.20 5.15
C HIS A 308 24.21 -14.75 4.77
N VAL A 309 24.47 -13.82 5.71
CA VAL A 309 24.40 -12.38 5.49
C VAL A 309 25.82 -11.86 5.25
N GLY A 310 26.25 -11.89 3.98
CA GLY A 310 27.56 -11.37 3.59
C GLY A 310 27.60 -9.84 3.54
N ILE A 311 28.81 -9.27 3.50
CA ILE A 311 29.05 -7.81 3.41
C ILE A 311 28.29 -7.16 2.25
N ARG A 312 28.19 -7.86 1.12
CA ARG A 312 27.44 -7.41 -0.06
C ARG A 312 25.95 -7.21 0.26
N THR A 313 25.33 -8.17 0.97
CA THR A 313 23.94 -8.09 1.38
C THR A 313 23.70 -6.93 2.34
N LEU A 314 24.64 -6.70 3.27
CA LEU A 314 24.59 -5.57 4.21
C LEU A 314 24.72 -4.22 3.48
N LEU A 315 25.66 -4.11 2.53
CA LEU A 315 25.82 -2.89 1.73
C LEU A 315 24.56 -2.62 0.88
N ALA A 316 24.04 -3.64 0.20
CA ALA A 316 22.82 -3.54 -0.58
C ALA A 316 21.62 -3.13 0.29
N ALA A 317 21.47 -3.75 1.47
CA ALA A 317 20.42 -3.41 2.43
C ALA A 317 20.52 -1.96 2.89
N THR A 318 21.72 -1.51 3.29
CA THR A 318 21.95 -0.15 3.74
C THR A 318 21.60 0.88 2.66
N VAL A 319 22.07 0.66 1.43
CA VAL A 319 21.81 1.56 0.30
C VAL A 319 20.33 1.58 -0.07
N THR A 320 19.70 0.40 -0.17
CA THR A 320 18.27 0.28 -0.51
C THR A 320 17.39 0.94 0.56
N VAL A 321 17.62 0.61 1.83
CA VAL A 321 16.84 1.15 2.96
C VAL A 321 17.01 2.68 3.06
N THR A 322 18.23 3.19 2.87
CA THR A 322 18.48 4.63 2.84
C THR A 322 17.75 5.30 1.67
N GLY A 323 17.79 4.69 0.48
CA GLY A 323 17.04 5.18 -0.69
C GLY A 323 15.54 5.27 -0.44
N VAL A 324 14.95 4.21 0.11
CA VAL A 324 13.51 4.16 0.46
C VAL A 324 13.17 5.16 1.56
N ALA A 325 14.00 5.28 2.59
CA ALA A 325 13.82 6.26 3.66
C ALA A 325 13.81 7.70 3.13
N LEU A 326 14.71 8.04 2.20
CA LEU A 326 14.74 9.35 1.54
C LEU A 326 13.47 9.64 0.74
N MET A 327 12.84 8.63 0.13
CA MET A 327 11.59 8.79 -0.61
C MET A 327 10.39 9.03 0.32
N VAL A 328 10.35 8.31 1.45
CA VAL A 328 9.19 8.29 2.35
C VAL A 328 9.20 9.44 3.35
N ILE A 329 10.38 9.83 3.87
CA ILE A 329 10.50 10.89 4.86
C ILE A 329 10.32 12.28 4.20
N PRO A 330 9.43 13.15 4.69
CA PRO A 330 9.21 14.48 4.11
C PRO A 330 10.46 15.35 4.19
N ALA A 331 10.71 16.14 3.14
CA ALA A 331 11.62 17.28 3.30
C ALA A 331 11.03 18.21 4.37
N ARG A 332 11.83 18.62 5.35
CA ARG A 332 11.46 19.74 6.22
C ARG A 332 11.26 20.96 5.31
N THR A 333 10.02 21.32 5.05
CA THR A 333 9.73 22.65 4.54
C THR A 333 10.19 23.60 5.63
N ARG A 334 11.28 24.35 5.38
CA ARG A 334 11.53 25.59 6.13
C ARG A 334 10.25 26.41 5.93
N SER A 335 9.48 26.58 6.98
CA SER A 335 8.46 27.63 7.02
C SER A 335 9.20 28.92 6.68
N ALA A 336 8.98 29.42 5.46
CA ALA A 336 9.32 30.79 5.16
C ALA A 336 8.48 31.60 6.15
N THR A 337 9.15 32.15 7.15
CA THR A 337 8.54 33.14 8.02
C THR A 337 8.18 34.27 7.08
N THR A 338 6.92 34.31 6.67
CA THR A 338 6.34 35.44 5.96
C THR A 338 6.34 36.55 7.00
N SER A 339 7.41 37.36 7.01
CA SER A 339 7.42 38.63 7.65
C SER A 339 6.27 39.43 7.01
N ALA A 340 5.18 39.54 7.76
CA ALA A 340 4.09 40.44 7.38
C ALA A 340 4.69 41.83 7.12
N PRO A 341 4.38 42.48 5.99
CA PRO A 341 4.78 43.85 5.79
C PRO A 341 4.11 44.70 6.88
N HIS A 342 4.93 45.37 7.68
CA HIS A 342 4.47 46.45 8.56
C HIS A 342 3.62 47.40 7.73
N GLN A 343 2.31 47.37 7.89
CA GLN A 343 1.42 48.43 7.44
C GLN A 343 1.77 49.66 8.29
N HIS A 344 2.47 50.61 7.68
CA HIS A 344 2.60 51.96 8.21
C HIS A 344 1.21 52.53 8.37
N ALA A 345 0.74 52.60 9.61
CA ALA A 345 -0.42 53.39 9.98
C ALA A 345 -0.06 54.86 9.75
N THR A 346 -0.64 55.45 8.73
CA THR A 346 -0.61 56.89 8.52
C THR A 346 -1.51 57.53 9.57
N PRO A 347 -1.04 58.47 10.42
CA PRO A 347 -1.92 59.17 11.36
C PRO A 347 -2.78 60.18 10.59
N LEU A 348 -4.10 59.94 10.62
CA LEU A 348 -5.08 60.97 10.18
C LEU A 348 -4.96 62.21 11.06
N GLY A 349 -4.43 63.25 10.46
CA GLY A 349 -4.32 64.59 11.04
C GLY A 349 -5.70 65.15 11.39
N ALA A 350 -5.80 65.57 12.62
CA ALA A 350 -6.83 66.46 13.09
C ALA A 350 -6.76 67.82 12.35
N SER A 351 -7.83 68.20 11.71
CA SER A 351 -8.05 69.58 11.36
C SER A 351 -9.40 69.99 11.87
N ALA A 352 -9.33 70.93 12.81
CA ALA A 352 -10.42 71.59 13.43
C ALA A 352 -10.92 72.79 12.58
N ARG A 353 -12.17 73.16 12.84
CA ARG A 353 -12.76 74.53 12.84
C ARG A 353 -13.19 75.16 11.52
N ASN A 354 -14.41 75.51 11.63
CA ASN A 354 -15.02 76.83 11.44
C ASN A 354 -16.03 76.96 10.30
N ARG A 355 -17.16 77.27 10.79
CA ARG A 355 -18.34 78.09 10.39
C ARG A 355 -19.55 77.35 9.84
#